data_e15d6c37a1f12b7410795c8a06cf8d4d
#
_entry.id   e15d6c37a1f12b7410795c8a06cf8d4d
#
_cell.length_a   1.000
_cell.length_b   1.000
_cell.length_c   1.000
_cell.angle_alpha   90.00
_cell.angle_beta   90.00
_cell.angle_gamma   90.00
#
_symmetry.space_group_name_H-M   'P 1'
#
loop_
_entity.id
_entity.type
_entity.pdbx_description
1 polymer ?
#
loop_
_entity_poly.entity_id
_entity_poly.type
_entity_poly.pdbx_seq_one_letter_code
_entity_poly.pdbx_strand_id
1 'polypeptide(L)'
;MRVFKQHQGIVAPMDRSNVDTDMIIPKQFLKSIKRTGFGPNLFDELRYMDEGKPDQDCSQRPINPDFVLNQERYRNASVLLARRNFGCGSSREHAPWALDDFGFRVIIAPSFADIFYNNCFKNGLLP
;
A
#
# COMPACT_ATOMS: atom_id res chain seq x y z
N MET A 1 -5.88 2.95 16.96
CA MET A 1 -6.23 1.79 16.12
C MET A 1 -7.73 1.55 16.14
N ARG A 2 -8.33 1.38 14.98
CA ARG A 2 -9.78 1.14 14.87
C ARG A 2 -10.11 -0.31 15.18
N VAL A 3 -11.21 -0.54 15.87
CA VAL A 3 -11.70 -1.90 16.12
C VAL A 3 -12.23 -2.48 14.80
N PHE A 4 -11.74 -3.66 14.43
CA PHE A 4 -12.16 -4.36 13.22
C PHE A 4 -13.17 -5.45 13.59
N LYS A 5 -14.37 -5.38 13.04
CA LYS A 5 -15.41 -6.41 13.22
C LYS A 5 -15.76 -7.09 11.92
N GLN A 6 -16.05 -6.32 10.89
CA GLN A 6 -16.28 -6.81 9.54
C GLN A 6 -16.02 -5.68 8.56
N HIS A 7 -15.76 -6.02 7.31
CA HIS A 7 -15.50 -5.04 6.28
C HIS A 7 -16.06 -5.51 4.94
N GLN A 8 -16.64 -4.57 4.22
CA GLN A 8 -17.13 -4.78 2.87
C GLN A 8 -16.65 -3.63 2.01
N GLY A 9 -16.13 -3.94 0.82
CA GLY A 9 -15.61 -2.90 -0.06
C GLY A 9 -15.18 -3.45 -1.41
N ILE A 10 -14.72 -2.54 -2.27
CA ILE A 10 -14.23 -2.89 -3.60
C ILE A 10 -12.86 -3.54 -3.47
N VAL A 11 -12.66 -4.64 -4.19
CA VAL A 11 -11.38 -5.37 -4.23
C VAL A 11 -10.58 -4.91 -5.44
N ALA A 12 -9.34 -4.48 -5.21
CA ALA A 12 -8.39 -4.18 -6.28
C ALA A 12 -7.44 -5.37 -6.46
N PRO A 13 -7.44 -6.05 -7.62
CA PRO A 13 -6.54 -7.18 -7.85
C PRO A 13 -5.18 -6.70 -8.32
N MET A 14 -4.15 -6.97 -7.54
CA MET A 14 -2.77 -6.71 -7.88
C MET A 14 -2.09 -8.03 -8.23
N ASP A 15 -1.95 -8.34 -9.51
CA ASP A 15 -1.48 -9.62 -10.01
C ASP A 15 0.04 -9.74 -9.91
N ARG A 16 0.55 -9.78 -8.67
CA ARG A 16 1.98 -9.88 -8.38
C ARG A 16 2.25 -10.74 -7.16
N SER A 17 3.27 -11.59 -7.25
CA SER A 17 3.90 -12.24 -6.11
C SER A 17 5.08 -11.39 -5.61
N ASN A 18 5.49 -11.62 -4.37
CA ASN A 18 6.70 -10.99 -3.80
C ASN A 18 6.65 -9.45 -3.85
N VAL A 19 5.48 -8.88 -3.57
CA VAL A 19 5.37 -7.42 -3.43
C VAL A 19 6.14 -7.03 -2.18
N ASP A 20 7.32 -6.46 -2.35
CA ASP A 20 8.19 -6.11 -1.24
C ASP A 20 7.87 -4.74 -0.66
N THR A 21 8.42 -4.47 0.51
CA THR A 21 8.15 -3.21 1.23
C THR A 21 8.67 -1.99 0.46
N ASP A 22 9.70 -2.15 -0.38
CA ASP A 22 10.20 -1.06 -1.20
C ASP A 22 9.24 -0.71 -2.35
N MET A 23 8.51 -1.69 -2.88
CA MET A 23 7.42 -1.43 -3.81
C MET A 23 6.24 -0.72 -3.15
N ILE A 24 5.92 -1.12 -1.90
CA ILE A 24 4.79 -0.55 -1.16
C ILE A 24 5.07 0.91 -0.84
N ILE A 25 6.24 1.21 -0.30
CA ILE A 25 6.68 2.59 -0.01
C ILE A 25 8.18 2.71 -0.27
N PRO A 26 8.59 3.47 -1.30
CA PRO A 26 10.01 3.64 -1.61
C PRO A 26 10.80 4.29 -0.49
N LYS A 27 12.09 3.97 -0.42
CA LYS A 27 12.97 4.35 0.68
C LYS A 27 13.10 5.86 0.87
N GLN A 28 12.96 6.68 -0.18
CA GLN A 28 13.09 8.13 -0.06
C GLN A 28 12.03 8.76 0.84
N PHE A 29 10.92 8.05 1.10
CA PHE A 29 9.85 8.54 1.96
C PHE A 29 10.01 8.15 3.42
N LEU A 30 11.02 7.34 3.77
CA LEU A 30 11.16 6.76 5.11
C LEU A 30 11.81 7.70 6.12
N LYS A 31 12.31 8.83 5.70
CA LYS A 31 12.96 9.80 6.59
C LYS A 31 11.97 10.59 7.43
N SER A 32 10.69 10.56 7.08
CA SER A 32 9.65 11.26 7.82
C SER A 32 9.33 10.53 9.13
N ILE A 33 9.17 11.27 10.21
CA ILE A 33 8.73 10.75 11.50
C ILE A 33 7.20 10.70 11.62
N LYS A 34 6.48 11.21 10.63
CA LYS A 34 5.02 11.18 10.60
C LYS A 34 4.53 9.76 10.42
N ARG A 35 3.33 9.48 10.93
CA ARG A 35 2.65 8.18 10.75
C ARG A 35 1.55 8.24 9.69
N THR A 36 1.23 9.42 9.20
CA THR A 36 0.19 9.66 8.21
C THR A 36 0.75 10.44 7.03
N GLY A 37 -0.03 10.51 5.95
CA GLY A 37 0.36 11.26 4.76
C GLY A 37 1.18 10.45 3.76
N PHE A 38 1.30 9.14 3.96
CA PHE A 38 2.03 8.26 3.03
C PHE A 38 1.16 7.69 1.91
N GLY A 39 -0.17 7.82 2.01
CA GLY A 39 -1.09 7.32 1.00
C GLY A 39 -0.79 7.77 -0.41
N PRO A 40 -0.52 9.06 -0.66
CA PRO A 40 -0.17 9.55 -2.00
C PRO A 40 1.06 8.88 -2.61
N ASN A 41 1.94 8.33 -1.79
CA ASN A 41 3.18 7.68 -2.23
C ASN A 41 3.12 6.15 -2.15
N LEU A 42 1.96 5.58 -1.80
CA LEU A 42 1.75 4.13 -1.84
C LEU A 42 2.00 3.63 -3.26
N PHE A 43 2.82 2.59 -3.40
CA PHE A 43 3.20 2.02 -4.70
C PHE A 43 3.70 3.08 -5.69
N ASP A 44 4.44 4.07 -5.21
CA ASP A 44 4.83 5.24 -6.00
C ASP A 44 5.48 4.86 -7.33
N GLU A 45 6.41 3.91 -7.34
CA GLU A 45 7.11 3.50 -8.56
C GLU A 45 6.22 2.81 -9.59
N LEU A 46 5.08 2.24 -9.14
CA LEU A 46 4.12 1.57 -10.02
C LEU A 46 3.00 2.50 -10.47
N ARG A 47 2.62 3.46 -9.63
CA ARG A 47 1.53 4.40 -9.91
C ARG A 47 1.91 5.54 -10.81
N TYR A 48 3.16 5.99 -10.74
CA TYR A 48 3.62 7.19 -11.44
C TYR A 48 4.74 6.88 -12.40
N MET A 49 4.83 7.69 -13.46
CA MET A 49 5.86 7.55 -14.49
C MET A 49 7.15 8.28 -14.15
N ASP A 50 7.11 9.20 -13.18
CA ASP A 50 8.28 9.93 -12.67
C ASP A 50 8.73 9.38 -11.32
N GLU A 51 9.93 9.75 -10.89
CA GLU A 51 10.42 9.41 -9.57
C GLU A 51 9.79 10.31 -8.52
N GLY A 52 9.24 9.71 -7.46
CA GLY A 52 8.62 10.44 -6.36
C GLY A 52 9.64 11.08 -5.43
N LYS A 53 9.29 12.24 -4.90
CA LYS A 53 10.11 12.98 -3.93
C LYS A 53 9.29 13.29 -2.70
N PRO A 54 9.91 13.34 -1.50
CA PRO A 54 9.20 13.77 -0.29
C PRO A 54 8.58 15.15 -0.47
N ASP A 55 7.39 15.33 0.10
CA ASP A 55 6.65 16.60 0.10
C ASP A 55 6.24 17.11 -1.29
N GLN A 56 6.32 16.26 -2.31
CA GLN A 56 5.87 16.61 -3.66
C GLN A 56 4.35 16.53 -3.75
N ASP A 57 3.74 17.50 -4.44
CA ASP A 57 2.32 17.44 -4.79
C ASP A 57 2.13 16.39 -5.90
N CYS A 58 1.45 15.30 -5.57
CA CYS A 58 1.23 14.20 -6.51
C CYS A 58 0.09 14.41 -7.49
N SER A 59 -0.73 15.45 -7.30
CA SER A 59 -1.94 15.66 -8.11
C SER A 59 -1.66 15.92 -9.60
N GLN A 60 -0.48 16.44 -9.92
CA GLN A 60 -0.09 16.78 -11.29
C GLN A 60 0.95 15.83 -11.87
N ARG A 61 1.28 14.76 -11.16
CA ARG A 61 2.29 13.80 -11.64
C ARG A 61 1.74 12.93 -12.77
N PRO A 62 2.58 12.54 -13.74
CA PRO A 62 2.15 11.60 -14.79
C PRO A 62 1.88 10.22 -14.20
N ILE A 63 0.67 9.72 -14.38
CA ILE A 63 0.25 8.42 -13.86
C ILE A 63 0.52 7.30 -14.86
N ASN A 64 0.71 6.08 -14.35
CA ASN A 64 0.75 4.87 -15.15
C ASN A 64 -0.69 4.35 -15.31
N PRO A 65 -1.32 4.48 -16.48
CA PRO A 65 -2.73 4.10 -16.62
C PRO A 65 -2.97 2.59 -16.54
N ASP A 66 -1.93 1.79 -16.69
CA ASP A 66 -2.05 0.33 -16.66
C ASP A 66 -2.03 -0.23 -15.24
N PHE A 67 -1.58 0.55 -14.26
CA PHE A 67 -1.55 0.08 -12.88
C PHE A 67 -2.98 0.03 -12.30
N VAL A 68 -3.28 -1.06 -11.59
CA VAL A 68 -4.64 -1.34 -11.11
C VAL A 68 -5.26 -0.21 -10.30
N LEU A 69 -4.48 0.42 -9.41
CA LEU A 69 -5.02 1.48 -8.53
C LEU A 69 -5.28 2.80 -9.27
N ASN A 70 -4.79 2.95 -10.48
CA ASN A 70 -5.04 4.12 -11.31
C ASN A 70 -6.24 3.96 -12.23
N GLN A 71 -6.84 2.77 -12.26
CA GLN A 71 -8.01 2.50 -13.08
C GLN A 71 -9.28 2.97 -12.37
N GLU A 72 -10.17 3.60 -13.10
CA GLU A 72 -11.40 4.21 -12.57
C GLU A 72 -12.24 3.24 -11.75
N ARG A 73 -12.36 2.00 -12.21
CA ARG A 73 -13.19 0.98 -11.55
C ARG A 73 -12.71 0.62 -10.15
N TYR A 74 -11.44 0.89 -9.82
CA TYR A 74 -10.84 0.57 -8.52
C TYR A 74 -10.55 1.80 -7.67
N ARG A 75 -11.07 2.96 -8.05
CA ARG A 75 -10.77 4.23 -7.40
C ARG A 75 -10.98 4.22 -5.88
N ASN A 76 -12.04 3.59 -5.41
CA ASN A 76 -12.40 3.56 -3.99
C ASN A 76 -12.17 2.18 -3.37
N ALA A 77 -11.24 1.39 -3.90
CA ALA A 77 -10.96 0.07 -3.38
C ALA A 77 -10.47 0.15 -1.93
N SER A 78 -10.94 -0.76 -1.10
CA SER A 78 -10.55 -0.86 0.30
C SER A 78 -10.03 -2.24 0.66
N VAL A 79 -10.05 -3.19 -0.28
CA VAL A 79 -9.50 -4.53 -0.16
C VAL A 79 -8.48 -4.71 -1.28
N LEU A 80 -7.25 -5.10 -0.92
CA LEU A 80 -6.21 -5.40 -1.89
C LEU A 80 -6.06 -6.91 -2.00
N LEU A 81 -6.13 -7.43 -3.22
CA LEU A 81 -5.92 -8.86 -3.49
C LEU A 81 -4.59 -8.99 -4.23
N ALA A 82 -3.66 -9.75 -3.65
CA ALA A 82 -2.34 -9.95 -4.24
C ALA A 82 -1.99 -11.44 -4.27
N ARG A 83 -0.85 -11.76 -4.86
CA ARG A 83 -0.32 -13.12 -4.86
C ARG A 83 0.58 -13.33 -3.65
N ARG A 84 1.24 -14.48 -3.59
CA ARG A 84 1.98 -14.95 -2.40
C ARG A 84 3.13 -14.03 -2.00
N ASN A 85 3.53 -14.17 -0.74
CA ASN A 85 4.70 -13.52 -0.13
C ASN A 85 4.60 -11.98 -0.17
N PHE A 86 3.43 -11.46 0.18
CA PHE A 86 3.19 -10.02 0.22
C PHE A 86 3.91 -9.39 1.42
N GLY A 87 4.57 -8.26 1.18
CA GLY A 87 5.25 -7.51 2.23
C GLY A 87 6.65 -8.01 2.55
N CYS A 88 7.26 -8.77 1.64
CA CYS A 88 8.62 -9.28 1.83
C CYS A 88 9.65 -8.14 1.79
N GLY A 89 10.92 -8.47 2.08
CA GLY A 89 12.00 -7.50 2.10
C GLY A 89 12.20 -6.87 3.47
N SER A 90 12.75 -5.66 3.51
CA SER A 90 13.09 -4.97 4.75
C SER A 90 11.86 -4.67 5.60
N SER A 91 12.01 -4.78 6.93
CA SER A 91 10.93 -4.44 7.85
C SER A 91 10.70 -2.93 7.88
N ARG A 92 9.49 -2.51 7.52
CA ARG A 92 9.12 -1.09 7.48
C ARG A 92 7.68 -0.92 7.95
N GLU A 93 7.49 -0.23 9.07
CA GLU A 93 6.14 0.11 9.53
C GLU A 93 5.46 1.11 8.58
N HIS A 94 6.23 1.88 7.81
CA HIS A 94 5.69 2.79 6.82
C HIS A 94 4.83 2.08 5.77
N ALA A 95 5.10 0.81 5.49
CA ALA A 95 4.32 0.05 4.51
C ALA A 95 2.86 -0.12 4.95
N PRO A 96 2.55 -0.64 6.16
CA PRO A 96 1.17 -0.66 6.65
C PRO A 96 0.55 0.73 6.78
N TRP A 97 1.33 1.73 7.19
CA TRP A 97 0.83 3.10 7.30
C TRP A 97 0.38 3.66 5.96
N ALA A 98 1.17 3.43 4.90
CA ALA A 98 0.82 3.89 3.56
C ALA A 98 -0.45 3.21 3.02
N LEU A 99 -0.57 1.91 3.24
CA LEU A 99 -1.76 1.15 2.84
C LEU A 99 -3.01 1.64 3.57
N ASP A 100 -2.92 1.82 4.88
CA ASP A 100 -4.04 2.31 5.68
C ASP A 100 -4.42 3.74 5.30
N ASP A 101 -3.44 4.63 5.13
CA ASP A 101 -3.68 6.02 4.77
C ASP A 101 -4.30 6.16 3.38
N PHE A 102 -3.94 5.29 2.45
CA PHE A 102 -4.53 5.26 1.11
C PHE A 102 -6.01 4.86 1.15
N GLY A 103 -6.41 4.03 2.12
CA GLY A 103 -7.78 3.60 2.29
C GLY A 103 -8.01 2.10 2.35
N PHE A 104 -6.95 1.31 2.34
CA PHE A 104 -7.09 -0.14 2.46
C PHE A 104 -7.35 -0.55 3.91
N ARG A 105 -8.28 -1.48 4.09
CA ARG A 105 -8.64 -2.06 5.38
C ARG A 105 -8.24 -3.52 5.47
N VAL A 106 -8.21 -4.22 4.34
CA VAL A 106 -7.95 -5.66 4.25
C VAL A 106 -7.00 -5.92 3.10
N ILE A 107 -6.05 -6.83 3.32
CA ILE A 107 -5.18 -7.35 2.26
C ILE A 107 -5.37 -8.86 2.21
N ILE A 108 -5.70 -9.39 1.03
CA ILE A 108 -5.88 -10.82 0.81
C ILE A 108 -4.73 -11.32 -0.06
N ALA A 109 -4.00 -12.31 0.44
CA ALA A 109 -2.93 -12.96 -0.30
C ALA A 109 -2.77 -14.40 0.21
N PRO A 110 -2.25 -15.33 -0.63
CA PRO A 110 -2.00 -16.70 -0.18
C PRO A 110 -1.00 -16.78 0.97
N SER A 111 -0.05 -15.85 1.03
CA SER A 111 0.92 -15.78 2.13
C SER A 111 1.49 -14.38 2.27
N PHE A 112 2.03 -14.10 3.45
CA PHE A 112 2.64 -12.82 3.81
C PHE A 112 4.01 -13.08 4.45
N ALA A 113 4.92 -12.10 4.33
CA ALA A 113 6.12 -12.09 5.15
C ALA A 113 5.75 -11.86 6.61
N ASP A 114 6.40 -12.58 7.53
CA ASP A 114 6.01 -12.62 8.95
C ASP A 114 6.00 -11.25 9.61
N ILE A 115 7.03 -10.46 9.39
CA ILE A 115 7.15 -9.13 10.01
C ILE A 115 6.06 -8.19 9.50
N PHE A 116 5.82 -8.20 8.20
CA PHE A 116 4.75 -7.40 7.61
C PHE A 116 3.38 -7.80 8.17
N TYR A 117 3.12 -9.10 8.24
CA TYR A 117 1.87 -9.64 8.77
C TYR A 117 1.60 -9.12 10.19
N ASN A 118 2.61 -9.21 11.05
CA ASN A 118 2.48 -8.73 12.43
C ASN A 118 2.32 -7.20 12.50
N ASN A 119 3.02 -6.46 11.67
CA ASN A 119 2.91 -5.00 11.64
C ASN A 119 1.55 -4.53 11.16
N CYS A 120 0.89 -5.29 10.29
CA CYS A 120 -0.48 -4.96 9.86
C CYS A 120 -1.44 -4.96 11.05
N PHE A 121 -1.41 -5.99 11.90
CA PHE A 121 -2.28 -6.04 13.06
C PHE A 121 -2.04 -4.87 14.01
N LYS A 122 -0.78 -4.51 14.25
CA LYS A 122 -0.44 -3.38 15.12
C LYS A 122 -1.01 -2.05 14.62
N ASN A 123 -1.27 -1.94 13.32
CA ASN A 123 -1.71 -0.71 12.69
C ASN A 123 -3.15 -0.75 12.20
N GLY A 124 -3.92 -1.76 12.63
CA GLY A 124 -5.35 -1.84 12.32
C GLY A 124 -5.68 -2.27 10.90
N LEU A 125 -4.73 -2.87 10.20
CA LEU A 125 -4.88 -3.41 8.85
C LEU A 125 -5.00 -4.93 8.94
N LEU A 126 -6.02 -5.52 8.35
CA LEU A 126 -6.25 -6.96 8.40
C LEU A 126 -5.58 -7.65 7.20
N PRO A 127 -4.51 -8.41 7.44
CA PRO A 127 -3.88 -9.20 6.39
C PRO A 127 -4.59 -10.52 6.18
#